data_7387e595585be89095edd0a5676b46e2
#
_entry.id   7387e595585be89095edd0a5676b46e2
#
_cell.length_a   1.000
_cell.length_b   1.000
_cell.length_c   1.000
_cell.angle_alpha   90.00
_cell.angle_beta   90.00
_cell.angle_gamma   90.00
#
_symmetry.space_group_name_H-M   'P 1'
#
loop_
_entity.id
_entity.type
_entity.pdbx_description
1 polymer ?
#
loop_
_entity_poly.entity_id
_entity_poly.type
_entity_poly.pdbx_seq_one_letter_code
_entity_poly.pdbx_strand_id
1 'polypeptide(L)'
;RQNRDEVAAIIIEPVSFNMGCSILSPAFVRGVRSICDNYGICMIMDEVITGLRFRPGSAAGYYKIQPDITTFAKALGGGMSISLVGGKAGIMDICSPGGTVGVSGTYSGNQLAVYAADACVKMALEPGFYDNIEFIGNKLFSGMEELMRIHGLPGHVSGLGARFAIYWGYWDRVADRDLRRSQQLFRRDLANAFINGALDRGLYFHSYWNANIPSHCGFSVQHTARDINISLEKMDEVMADMKKLL
;
A
#
# COMPACT_ATOMS: atom_id res chain seq x y z
N ARG A 1 -6.12 27.87 5.82
CA ARG A 1 -5.99 29.23 6.39
C ARG A 1 -7.16 29.58 7.32
N GLN A 2 -8.38 29.15 6.98
CA GLN A 2 -9.58 29.47 7.79
C GLN A 2 -9.55 28.88 9.21
N ASN A 3 -8.96 27.67 9.39
CA ASN A 3 -8.97 26.91 10.64
C ASN A 3 -7.56 26.68 11.21
N ARG A 4 -6.58 27.52 10.86
CA ARG A 4 -5.16 27.30 11.20
C ARG A 4 -4.90 27.18 12.70
N ASP A 5 -5.68 27.89 13.50
CA ASP A 5 -5.52 27.94 14.95
C ASP A 5 -6.32 26.84 15.69
N GLU A 6 -7.07 26.01 14.93
CA GLU A 6 -7.90 24.92 15.44
C GLU A 6 -7.36 23.52 15.08
N VAL A 7 -6.46 23.43 14.07
CA VAL A 7 -5.93 22.15 13.58
C VAL A 7 -4.65 21.81 14.32
N ALA A 8 -4.70 20.77 15.15
CA ALA A 8 -3.53 20.26 15.88
C ALA A 8 -2.64 19.36 15.03
N ALA A 9 -3.24 18.53 14.19
CA ALA A 9 -2.52 17.56 13.38
C ALA A 9 -3.22 17.24 12.06
N ILE A 10 -2.45 16.75 11.09
CA ILE A 10 -2.93 16.17 9.84
C ILE A 10 -2.40 14.73 9.75
N ILE A 11 -3.30 13.76 9.63
CA ILE A 11 -2.92 12.36 9.37
C ILE A 11 -3.21 12.02 7.91
N ILE A 12 -2.23 11.39 7.23
CA ILE A 12 -2.36 10.94 5.85
C ILE A 12 -1.78 9.55 5.65
N GLU A 13 -2.47 8.70 4.87
CA GLU A 13 -1.88 7.54 4.23
C GLU A 13 -1.12 8.02 2.98
N PRO A 14 0.20 7.82 2.88
CA PRO A 14 0.99 8.29 1.73
C PRO A 14 0.67 7.53 0.43
N VAL A 15 0.22 6.30 0.56
CA VAL A 15 -0.40 5.48 -0.48
C VAL A 15 -1.66 4.88 0.11
N SER A 16 -2.81 5.28 -0.39
CA SER A 16 -4.10 4.76 0.07
C SER A 16 -4.37 3.40 -0.57
N PHE A 17 -3.79 2.34 -0.02
CA PHE A 17 -3.95 0.99 -0.55
C PHE A 17 -5.41 0.52 -0.52
N ASN A 18 -6.16 0.83 0.54
CA ASN A 18 -7.58 0.50 0.64
C ASN A 18 -8.47 1.25 -0.39
N MET A 19 -7.92 2.26 -1.05
CA MET A 19 -8.58 3.05 -2.08
C MET A 19 -7.96 2.81 -3.46
N GLY A 20 -7.61 1.55 -3.76
CA GLY A 20 -7.06 1.14 -5.04
C GLY A 20 -5.59 1.47 -5.24
N CYS A 21 -4.78 1.45 -4.20
CA CYS A 21 -3.36 1.83 -4.29
C CYS A 21 -3.15 3.24 -4.89
N SER A 22 -3.97 4.20 -4.45
CA SER A 22 -3.82 5.59 -4.87
C SER A 22 -2.55 6.20 -4.28
N ILE A 23 -1.58 6.48 -5.15
CA ILE A 23 -0.27 7.04 -4.76
C ILE A 23 -0.36 8.56 -4.79
N LEU A 24 -0.15 9.20 -3.64
CA LEU A 24 -0.16 10.66 -3.55
C LEU A 24 0.99 11.26 -4.37
N SER A 25 0.75 12.40 -5.01
CA SER A 25 1.82 13.06 -5.75
C SER A 25 2.89 13.62 -4.79
N PRO A 26 4.18 13.52 -5.14
CA PRO A 26 5.24 14.09 -4.30
C PRO A 26 5.06 15.59 -4.03
N ALA A 27 4.48 16.35 -4.95
CA ALA A 27 4.18 17.76 -4.75
C ALA A 27 3.14 17.97 -3.66
N PHE A 28 2.07 17.15 -3.62
CA PHE A 28 1.06 17.20 -2.59
C PHE A 28 1.64 16.90 -1.21
N VAL A 29 2.37 15.79 -1.07
CA VAL A 29 2.94 15.37 0.23
C VAL A 29 3.92 16.41 0.77
N ARG A 30 4.81 16.95 -0.09
CA ARG A 30 5.69 18.07 0.30
C ARG A 30 4.92 19.33 0.63
N GLY A 31 3.83 19.62 -0.09
CA GLY A 31 2.95 20.76 0.21
C GLY A 31 2.31 20.65 1.59
N VAL A 32 1.83 19.43 1.95
CA VAL A 32 1.30 19.16 3.31
C VAL A 32 2.38 19.38 4.37
N ARG A 33 3.62 18.85 4.16
CA ARG A 33 4.72 19.07 5.10
C ARG A 33 5.02 20.56 5.28
N SER A 34 5.11 21.32 4.18
CA SER A 34 5.35 22.76 4.23
C SER A 34 4.25 23.53 4.98
N ILE A 35 2.99 23.15 4.80
CA ILE A 35 1.88 23.74 5.56
C ILE A 35 2.02 23.42 7.04
N CYS A 36 2.32 22.18 7.40
CA CYS A 36 2.52 21.77 8.78
C CYS A 36 3.66 22.57 9.44
N ASP A 37 4.79 22.72 8.74
CA ASP A 37 5.92 23.51 9.24
C ASP A 37 5.57 24.99 9.46
N ASN A 38 4.85 25.60 8.50
CA ASN A 38 4.50 27.02 8.54
C ASN A 38 3.46 27.36 9.63
N TYR A 39 2.63 26.41 10.03
CA TYR A 39 1.54 26.65 10.99
C TYR A 39 1.71 25.90 12.31
N GLY A 40 2.82 25.20 12.52
CA GLY A 40 3.04 24.43 13.76
C GLY A 40 2.09 23.24 13.90
N ILE A 41 1.60 22.68 12.79
CA ILE A 41 0.68 21.55 12.76
C ILE A 41 1.48 20.25 12.72
N CYS A 42 1.12 19.27 13.55
CA CYS A 42 1.78 17.95 13.55
C CYS A 42 1.41 17.16 12.29
N MET A 43 2.40 16.71 11.54
CA MET A 43 2.19 15.79 10.40
C MET A 43 2.33 14.34 10.86
N ILE A 44 1.24 13.59 10.81
CA ILE A 44 1.21 12.17 11.11
C ILE A 44 1.17 11.40 9.79
N MET A 45 2.16 10.54 9.57
CA MET A 45 2.18 9.64 8.42
C MET A 45 1.71 8.26 8.83
N ASP A 46 0.59 7.82 8.28
CA ASP A 46 0.06 6.48 8.51
C ASP A 46 0.75 5.50 7.55
N GLU A 47 1.74 4.79 8.09
CA GLU A 47 2.47 3.74 7.38
C GLU A 47 2.06 2.32 7.84
N VAL A 48 0.86 2.17 8.38
CA VAL A 48 0.33 0.86 8.80
C VAL A 48 0.33 -0.15 7.64
N ILE A 49 0.08 0.29 6.41
CA ILE A 49 0.17 -0.58 5.23
C ILE A 49 1.47 -0.37 4.45
N THR A 50 1.96 0.84 4.33
CA THR A 50 3.14 1.17 3.52
C THR A 50 4.45 0.74 4.16
N GLY A 51 4.50 0.64 5.48
CA GLY A 51 5.72 0.31 6.23
C GLY A 51 6.37 -1.00 5.78
N LEU A 52 7.66 -0.98 5.54
CA LEU A 52 8.51 -2.10 5.12
C LEU A 52 8.14 -2.74 3.76
N ARG A 53 7.36 -2.09 2.88
CA ARG A 53 6.83 -2.77 1.69
C ARG A 53 7.51 -2.42 0.38
N PHE A 54 8.27 -1.34 0.30
CA PHE A 54 8.83 -0.94 -1.00
C PHE A 54 10.21 -0.27 -0.97
N ARG A 55 10.70 0.17 0.20
CA ARG A 55 12.07 0.69 0.34
C ARG A 55 12.45 0.92 1.80
N PRO A 56 13.75 1.05 2.12
CA PRO A 56 14.18 1.55 3.42
C PRO A 56 13.58 2.92 3.71
N GLY A 57 13.13 3.15 4.95
CA GLY A 57 12.45 4.39 5.34
C GLY A 57 11.02 4.53 4.80
N SER A 58 10.49 3.47 4.17
CA SER A 58 9.10 3.37 3.73
C SER A 58 8.63 4.59 2.92
N ALA A 59 7.43 5.11 3.14
CA ALA A 59 6.93 6.25 2.39
C ALA A 59 7.63 7.57 2.75
N ALA A 60 8.02 7.78 4.00
CA ALA A 60 8.80 8.95 4.39
C ALA A 60 10.10 9.06 3.57
N GLY A 61 10.82 7.94 3.43
CA GLY A 61 11.99 7.84 2.58
C GLY A 61 11.70 8.01 1.09
N TYR A 62 10.56 7.51 0.61
CA TYR A 62 10.12 7.67 -0.78
C TYR A 62 9.84 9.13 -1.14
N TYR A 63 9.10 9.86 -0.30
CA TYR A 63 8.78 11.26 -0.51
C TYR A 63 9.90 12.22 -0.09
N LYS A 64 10.95 11.71 0.56
CA LYS A 64 12.07 12.50 1.10
C LYS A 64 11.57 13.58 2.05
N ILE A 65 10.70 13.21 2.97
CA ILE A 65 10.19 14.09 4.03
C ILE A 65 10.38 13.44 5.40
N GLN A 66 10.34 14.25 6.45
CA GLN A 66 10.33 13.78 7.83
C GLN A 66 8.99 14.15 8.46
N PRO A 67 8.09 13.18 8.72
CA PRO A 67 6.88 13.39 9.48
C PRO A 67 7.22 13.69 10.96
N ASP A 68 6.25 14.25 11.67
CA ASP A 68 6.40 14.46 13.11
C ASP A 68 6.10 13.19 13.90
N ILE A 69 5.11 12.43 13.44
CA ILE A 69 4.74 11.10 13.97
C ILE A 69 4.54 10.14 12.79
N THR A 70 4.89 8.87 12.99
CA THR A 70 4.62 7.79 12.03
C THR A 70 4.03 6.60 12.75
N THR A 71 3.03 5.94 12.15
CA THR A 71 2.44 4.70 12.65
C THR A 71 2.82 3.52 11.77
N PHE A 72 3.16 2.38 12.38
CA PHE A 72 3.49 1.13 11.70
C PHE A 72 2.71 -0.04 12.28
N ALA A 73 2.39 -1.04 11.46
CA ALA A 73 1.81 -2.31 11.87
C ALA A 73 2.01 -3.36 10.75
N LYS A 74 1.14 -4.34 10.66
CA LYS A 74 1.03 -5.35 9.57
C LYS A 74 2.37 -6.00 9.22
N ALA A 75 3.06 -5.54 8.16
CA ALA A 75 4.33 -6.12 7.72
C ALA A 75 5.41 -6.08 8.81
N LEU A 76 5.38 -5.09 9.69
CA LEU A 76 6.28 -4.96 10.82
C LEU A 76 6.30 -6.22 11.69
N GLY A 77 5.14 -6.83 11.90
CA GLY A 77 5.02 -7.98 12.80
C GLY A 77 5.33 -9.34 12.18
N GLY A 78 5.52 -9.45 10.85
CA GLY A 78 5.77 -10.72 10.18
C GLY A 78 4.69 -11.79 10.43
N GLY A 79 3.46 -11.39 10.68
CA GLY A 79 2.33 -12.26 11.06
C GLY A 79 1.93 -12.15 12.54
N MET A 80 2.78 -11.59 13.39
CA MET A 80 2.45 -11.32 14.80
C MET A 80 1.71 -9.99 14.95
N SER A 81 0.83 -9.92 15.96
CA SER A 81 0.06 -8.71 16.27
C SER A 81 0.93 -7.68 16.99
N ILE A 82 1.39 -6.67 16.25
CA ILE A 82 2.16 -5.54 16.77
C ILE A 82 1.82 -4.28 16.00
N SER A 83 1.82 -3.15 16.70
CA SER A 83 1.84 -1.81 16.12
C SER A 83 2.86 -0.95 16.84
N LEU A 84 3.34 0.07 16.13
CA LEU A 84 4.32 1.01 16.64
C LEU A 84 3.88 2.42 16.27
N VAL A 85 4.04 3.33 17.22
CA VAL A 85 3.97 4.77 17.01
C VAL A 85 5.34 5.33 17.37
N GLY A 86 5.92 6.07 16.47
CA GLY A 86 7.21 6.73 16.67
C GLY A 86 7.18 8.15 16.11
N GLY A 87 8.06 8.99 16.58
CA GLY A 87 8.08 10.39 16.15
C GLY A 87 9.26 11.18 16.70
N LYS A 88 9.22 12.50 16.51
CA LYS A 88 10.23 13.42 17.05
C LYS A 88 10.26 13.33 18.59
N ALA A 89 11.46 13.34 19.16
CA ALA A 89 11.67 13.18 20.60
C ALA A 89 10.79 14.16 21.43
N GLY A 90 10.79 15.45 21.08
CA GLY A 90 10.00 16.45 21.80
C GLY A 90 8.46 16.20 21.78
N ILE A 91 7.97 15.35 20.87
CA ILE A 91 6.57 14.90 20.88
C ILE A 91 6.44 13.61 21.68
N MET A 92 7.36 12.67 21.49
CA MET A 92 7.27 11.35 22.12
C MET A 92 7.60 11.39 23.62
N ASP A 93 8.35 12.37 24.10
CA ASP A 93 8.70 12.56 25.52
C ASP A 93 7.48 12.81 26.44
N ILE A 94 6.32 13.18 25.85
CA ILE A 94 5.08 13.28 26.61
C ILE A 94 4.46 11.93 26.96
N CYS A 95 4.94 10.83 26.36
CA CYS A 95 4.45 9.48 26.63
C CYS A 95 5.04 8.93 27.93
N SER A 96 4.24 8.13 28.65
CA SER A 96 4.70 7.36 29.82
C SER A 96 5.86 6.40 29.44
N PRO A 97 6.89 6.20 30.33
CA PRO A 97 6.94 6.63 31.73
C PRO A 97 7.47 8.05 31.95
N GLY A 98 8.03 8.72 30.95
CA GLY A 98 8.63 10.05 31.10
C GLY A 98 7.61 11.18 31.16
N GLY A 99 6.47 11.01 30.49
CA GLY A 99 5.41 12.01 30.38
C GLY A 99 4.08 11.55 30.99
N THR A 100 3.04 12.35 30.71
CA THR A 100 1.69 12.17 31.27
C THR A 100 0.74 11.40 30.38
N VAL A 101 1.09 11.15 29.11
CA VAL A 101 0.27 10.40 28.16
C VAL A 101 0.48 8.90 28.33
N GLY A 102 -0.52 8.21 28.84
CA GLY A 102 -0.47 6.77 29.04
C GLY A 102 -0.51 6.03 27.69
N VAL A 103 0.41 5.05 27.52
CA VAL A 103 0.39 4.11 26.41
C VAL A 103 0.22 2.73 26.99
N SER A 104 -0.94 2.11 26.78
CA SER A 104 -1.23 0.78 27.33
C SER A 104 -2.09 -0.05 26.38
N GLY A 105 -2.02 -1.36 26.56
CA GLY A 105 -2.82 -2.35 25.84
C GLY A 105 -2.42 -3.74 26.29
N THR A 106 -3.35 -4.68 26.32
CA THR A 106 -3.12 -6.06 26.80
C THR A 106 -1.92 -6.72 26.14
N TYR A 107 -1.69 -6.45 24.87
CA TYR A 107 -0.58 -7.00 24.10
C TYR A 107 0.60 -6.05 23.92
N SER A 108 0.57 -4.86 24.52
CA SER A 108 1.66 -3.88 24.40
C SER A 108 2.95 -4.47 24.99
N GLY A 109 4.03 -4.43 24.20
CA GLY A 109 5.32 -4.98 24.58
C GLY A 109 5.38 -6.51 24.63
N ASN A 110 4.43 -7.22 24.00
CA ASN A 110 4.50 -8.68 23.90
C ASN A 110 5.84 -9.10 23.30
N GLN A 111 6.63 -9.86 24.04
CA GLN A 111 8.02 -10.19 23.67
C GLN A 111 8.11 -10.92 22.34
N LEU A 112 7.24 -11.91 22.10
CA LEU A 112 7.25 -12.67 20.85
C LEU A 112 6.99 -11.76 19.63
N ALA A 113 6.03 -10.84 19.74
CA ALA A 113 5.73 -9.88 18.68
C ALA A 113 6.88 -8.87 18.45
N VAL A 114 7.55 -8.44 19.53
CA VAL A 114 8.73 -7.56 19.44
C VAL A 114 9.90 -8.27 18.76
N TYR A 115 10.20 -9.53 19.12
CA TYR A 115 11.25 -10.29 18.43
C TYR A 115 10.92 -10.56 16.95
N ALA A 116 9.66 -10.82 16.62
CA ALA A 116 9.23 -10.95 15.24
C ALA A 116 9.42 -9.65 14.46
N ALA A 117 9.06 -8.51 15.04
CA ALA A 117 9.28 -7.20 14.42
C ALA A 117 10.77 -6.88 14.22
N ASP A 118 11.62 -7.18 15.21
CA ASP A 118 13.08 -7.02 15.10
C ASP A 118 13.63 -7.86 13.93
N ALA A 119 13.22 -9.12 13.82
CA ALA A 119 13.60 -9.99 12.71
C ALA A 119 13.13 -9.44 11.35
N CYS A 120 11.90 -8.93 11.26
CA CYS A 120 11.37 -8.33 10.03
C CYS A 120 12.17 -7.08 9.61
N VAL A 121 12.49 -6.21 10.58
CA VAL A 121 13.29 -5.00 10.31
C VAL A 121 14.70 -5.39 9.86
N LYS A 122 15.36 -6.33 10.53
CA LYS A 122 16.69 -6.82 10.14
C LYS A 122 16.69 -7.37 8.72
N MET A 123 15.72 -8.22 8.38
CA MET A 123 15.56 -8.76 7.03
C MET A 123 15.34 -7.66 5.99
N ALA A 124 14.51 -6.67 6.31
CA ALA A 124 14.21 -5.55 5.41
C ALA A 124 15.42 -4.61 5.20
N LEU A 125 16.43 -4.68 6.07
CA LEU A 125 17.66 -3.91 5.94
C LEU A 125 18.77 -4.68 5.19
N GLU A 126 18.54 -5.95 4.86
CA GLU A 126 19.52 -6.73 4.09
C GLU A 126 19.70 -6.17 2.67
N PRO A 127 20.93 -6.16 2.16
CA PRO A 127 21.17 -5.75 0.78
C PRO A 127 20.37 -6.59 -0.23
N GLY A 128 19.78 -5.93 -1.21
CA GLY A 128 18.99 -6.60 -2.26
C GLY A 128 17.55 -6.95 -1.88
N PHE A 129 17.12 -6.78 -0.62
CA PHE A 129 15.75 -7.09 -0.20
C PHE A 129 14.72 -6.30 -1.01
N TYR A 130 14.87 -5.00 -1.10
CA TYR A 130 13.95 -4.14 -1.85
C TYR A 130 14.16 -4.21 -3.36
N ASP A 131 15.38 -4.49 -3.82
CA ASP A 131 15.65 -4.70 -5.25
C ASP A 131 14.90 -5.92 -5.77
N ASN A 132 14.83 -7.00 -4.98
CA ASN A 132 14.02 -8.17 -5.31
C ASN A 132 12.52 -7.85 -5.33
N ILE A 133 12.01 -7.08 -4.36
CA ILE A 133 10.60 -6.64 -4.34
C ILE A 133 10.29 -5.83 -5.60
N GLU A 134 11.17 -4.90 -5.98
CA GLU A 134 10.99 -4.08 -7.18
C GLU A 134 11.03 -4.93 -8.46
N PHE A 135 11.97 -5.84 -8.56
CA PHE A 135 12.09 -6.77 -9.69
C PHE A 135 10.82 -7.61 -9.88
N ILE A 136 10.35 -8.26 -8.81
CA ILE A 136 9.14 -9.09 -8.82
C ILE A 136 7.90 -8.24 -9.13
N GLY A 137 7.78 -7.07 -8.50
CA GLY A 137 6.67 -6.14 -8.73
C GLY A 137 6.60 -5.67 -10.18
N ASN A 138 7.72 -5.20 -10.73
CA ASN A 138 7.78 -4.73 -12.11
C ASN A 138 7.43 -5.84 -13.10
N LYS A 139 7.94 -7.06 -12.88
CA LYS A 139 7.64 -8.22 -13.72
C LYS A 139 6.14 -8.56 -13.70
N LEU A 140 5.53 -8.59 -12.52
CA LEU A 140 4.11 -8.88 -12.36
C LEU A 140 3.24 -7.80 -13.00
N PHE A 141 3.49 -6.53 -12.67
CA PHE A 141 2.64 -5.41 -13.11
C PHE A 141 2.70 -5.22 -14.63
N SER A 142 3.90 -5.21 -15.20
CA SER A 142 4.07 -5.09 -16.66
C SER A 142 3.50 -6.30 -17.42
N GLY A 143 3.66 -7.51 -16.86
CA GLY A 143 3.09 -8.72 -17.44
C GLY A 143 1.56 -8.69 -17.46
N MET A 144 0.92 -8.27 -16.37
CA MET A 144 -0.53 -8.12 -16.31
C MET A 144 -1.05 -7.08 -17.30
N GLU A 145 -0.39 -5.93 -17.42
CA GLU A 145 -0.79 -4.87 -18.36
C GLU A 145 -0.61 -5.31 -19.81
N GLU A 146 0.43 -6.06 -20.11
CA GLU A 146 0.63 -6.64 -21.44
C GLU A 146 -0.48 -7.65 -21.78
N LEU A 147 -0.87 -8.52 -20.84
CA LEU A 147 -1.99 -9.44 -21.03
C LEU A 147 -3.32 -8.68 -21.24
N MET A 148 -3.58 -7.63 -20.50
CA MET A 148 -4.76 -6.77 -20.72
C MET A 148 -4.76 -6.21 -22.15
N ARG A 149 -3.60 -5.74 -22.63
CA ARG A 149 -3.45 -5.22 -23.98
C ARG A 149 -3.67 -6.30 -25.06
N ILE A 150 -3.09 -7.48 -24.89
CA ILE A 150 -3.23 -8.62 -25.81
C ILE A 150 -4.70 -9.04 -25.94
N HIS A 151 -5.43 -9.06 -24.83
CA HIS A 151 -6.83 -9.47 -24.81
C HIS A 151 -7.82 -8.33 -25.07
N GLY A 152 -7.35 -7.09 -25.24
CA GLY A 152 -8.20 -5.92 -25.46
C GLY A 152 -9.05 -5.54 -24.25
N LEU A 153 -8.69 -6.00 -23.06
CA LEU A 153 -9.41 -5.73 -21.81
C LEU A 153 -9.00 -4.36 -21.26
N PRO A 154 -9.93 -3.39 -21.17
CA PRO A 154 -9.58 -2.08 -20.65
C PRO A 154 -9.23 -2.17 -19.17
N GLY A 155 -8.02 -1.80 -18.81
CA GLY A 155 -7.53 -1.84 -17.45
C GLY A 155 -6.04 -1.50 -17.32
N HIS A 156 -5.59 -1.36 -16.08
CA HIS A 156 -4.18 -1.14 -15.75
C HIS A 156 -3.89 -1.55 -14.31
N VAL A 157 -2.63 -1.59 -13.93
CA VAL A 157 -2.19 -1.90 -12.57
C VAL A 157 -1.62 -0.64 -11.91
N SER A 158 -2.12 -0.29 -10.74
CA SER A 158 -1.51 0.71 -9.85
C SER A 158 -0.82 -0.01 -8.70
N GLY A 159 0.48 0.17 -8.54
CA GLY A 159 1.23 -0.56 -7.52
C GLY A 159 2.50 0.16 -7.08
N LEU A 160 2.93 -0.15 -5.86
CA LEU A 160 4.19 0.32 -5.30
C LEU A 160 4.77 -0.76 -4.39
N GLY A 161 5.98 -1.23 -4.74
CA GLY A 161 6.64 -2.33 -4.03
C GLY A 161 5.80 -3.61 -4.07
N ALA A 162 5.56 -4.21 -2.91
CA ALA A 162 4.86 -5.48 -2.78
C ALA A 162 3.32 -5.38 -2.81
N ARG A 163 2.76 -4.21 -3.08
CA ARG A 163 1.31 -3.98 -3.09
C ARG A 163 0.83 -3.33 -4.38
N PHE A 164 -0.33 -3.76 -4.86
CA PHE A 164 -0.92 -3.26 -6.09
C PHE A 164 -2.45 -3.41 -6.08
N ALA A 165 -3.09 -2.73 -7.01
CA ALA A 165 -4.51 -2.86 -7.33
C ALA A 165 -4.68 -2.96 -8.85
N ILE A 166 -5.72 -3.67 -9.29
CA ILE A 166 -6.03 -3.87 -10.70
C ILE A 166 -7.27 -3.04 -11.01
N TYR A 167 -7.12 -2.06 -11.88
CA TYR A 167 -8.19 -1.23 -12.36
C TYR A 167 -8.77 -1.83 -13.64
N TRP A 168 -10.07 -2.07 -13.66
CA TRP A 168 -10.82 -2.61 -14.79
C TRP A 168 -11.79 -1.58 -15.34
N GLY A 169 -11.88 -1.48 -16.67
CA GLY A 169 -12.86 -0.65 -17.36
C GLY A 169 -12.30 0.59 -18.05
N TYR A 170 -11.07 0.99 -17.77
CA TYR A 170 -10.46 2.17 -18.37
C TYR A 170 -8.93 2.14 -18.37
N TRP A 171 -8.32 2.93 -19.25
CA TRP A 171 -6.87 3.06 -19.40
C TRP A 171 -6.29 4.33 -18.76
N ASP A 172 -7.15 5.30 -18.43
CA ASP A 172 -6.74 6.62 -17.94
C ASP A 172 -6.31 6.60 -16.47
N ARG A 173 -5.01 6.50 -16.24
CA ARG A 173 -4.42 6.50 -14.89
C ARG A 173 -4.62 7.82 -14.12
N VAL A 174 -5.00 8.90 -14.80
CA VAL A 174 -5.30 10.17 -14.12
C VAL A 174 -6.57 10.04 -13.29
N ALA A 175 -7.50 9.19 -13.71
CA ALA A 175 -8.72 8.90 -12.97
C ALA A 175 -8.47 8.29 -11.59
N ASP A 176 -7.34 7.58 -11.38
CA ASP A 176 -6.98 6.96 -10.10
C ASP A 176 -6.75 7.98 -8.97
N ARG A 177 -6.48 9.23 -9.34
CA ARG A 177 -6.29 10.34 -8.39
C ARG A 177 -7.59 10.96 -7.92
N ASP A 178 -8.70 10.62 -8.56
CA ASP A 178 -10.05 11.02 -8.18
C ASP A 178 -10.90 9.78 -7.93
N LEU A 179 -11.10 9.45 -6.66
CA LEU A 179 -11.87 8.27 -6.24
C LEU A 179 -13.26 8.23 -6.87
N ARG A 180 -13.95 9.37 -6.95
CA ARG A 180 -15.33 9.43 -7.50
C ARG A 180 -15.33 9.10 -8.99
N ARG A 181 -14.35 9.62 -9.73
CA ARG A 181 -14.21 9.31 -11.17
C ARG A 181 -13.81 7.86 -11.36
N SER A 182 -12.87 7.36 -10.59
CA SER A 182 -12.48 5.94 -10.60
C SER A 182 -13.67 5.02 -10.35
N GLN A 183 -14.50 5.32 -9.34
CA GLN A 183 -15.71 4.54 -9.03
C GLN A 183 -16.75 4.52 -10.16
N GLN A 184 -16.87 5.58 -10.93
CA GLN A 184 -17.77 5.67 -12.08
C GLN A 184 -17.28 4.85 -13.28
N LEU A 185 -15.97 4.75 -13.45
CA LEU A 185 -15.33 4.06 -14.59
C LEU A 185 -15.07 2.58 -14.32
N PHE A 186 -15.02 2.18 -13.05
CA PHE A 186 -14.65 0.83 -12.66
C PHE A 186 -15.68 -0.20 -13.06
N ARG A 187 -15.27 -1.19 -13.88
CA ARG A 187 -16.08 -2.32 -14.34
C ARG A 187 -15.98 -3.48 -13.34
N ARG A 188 -16.92 -3.51 -12.41
CA ARG A 188 -17.00 -4.56 -11.37
C ARG A 188 -17.21 -5.96 -11.97
N ASP A 189 -17.94 -6.06 -13.06
CA ASP A 189 -18.18 -7.31 -13.76
C ASP A 189 -16.86 -7.93 -14.27
N LEU A 190 -15.97 -7.12 -14.87
CA LEU A 190 -14.65 -7.56 -15.28
C LEU A 190 -13.78 -7.94 -14.07
N ALA A 191 -13.81 -7.15 -13.00
CA ALA A 191 -13.07 -7.46 -11.78
C ALA A 191 -13.51 -8.80 -11.17
N ASN A 192 -14.81 -9.04 -11.06
CA ASN A 192 -15.36 -10.29 -10.53
C ASN A 192 -15.03 -11.49 -11.44
N ALA A 193 -15.14 -11.32 -12.75
CA ALA A 193 -14.79 -12.37 -13.70
C ALA A 193 -13.30 -12.76 -13.57
N PHE A 194 -12.41 -11.75 -13.48
CA PHE A 194 -10.98 -11.99 -13.27
C PHE A 194 -10.71 -12.72 -11.95
N ILE A 195 -11.27 -12.24 -10.84
CA ILE A 195 -11.03 -12.81 -9.51
C ILE A 195 -11.53 -14.26 -9.43
N ASN A 196 -12.73 -14.54 -9.92
CA ASN A 196 -13.29 -15.90 -9.93
C ASN A 196 -12.48 -16.81 -10.83
N GLY A 197 -12.20 -16.42 -12.08
CA GLY A 197 -11.39 -17.20 -13.00
C GLY A 197 -9.95 -17.47 -12.50
N ALA A 198 -9.38 -16.51 -11.79
CA ALA A 198 -8.07 -16.66 -11.14
C ALA A 198 -8.14 -17.66 -9.96
N LEU A 199 -9.20 -17.57 -9.14
CA LEU A 199 -9.41 -18.50 -8.02
C LEU A 199 -9.59 -19.94 -8.50
N ASP A 200 -10.36 -20.16 -9.56
CA ASP A 200 -10.54 -21.48 -10.17
C ASP A 200 -9.22 -22.09 -10.67
N ARG A 201 -8.23 -21.24 -10.96
CA ARG A 201 -6.87 -21.65 -11.38
C ARG A 201 -5.85 -21.63 -10.25
N GLY A 202 -6.30 -21.46 -8.99
CA GLY A 202 -5.45 -21.48 -7.81
C GLY A 202 -4.65 -20.19 -7.58
N LEU A 203 -5.12 -19.05 -8.11
CA LEU A 203 -4.59 -17.73 -7.83
C LEU A 203 -5.58 -16.94 -6.96
N TYR A 204 -5.15 -16.53 -5.78
CA TYR A 204 -5.99 -15.75 -4.89
C TYR A 204 -5.72 -14.25 -5.03
N PHE A 205 -6.76 -13.50 -5.42
CA PHE A 205 -6.78 -12.04 -5.39
C PHE A 205 -7.83 -11.57 -4.38
N HIS A 206 -7.45 -10.65 -3.51
CA HIS A 206 -8.39 -10.07 -2.56
C HIS A 206 -9.46 -9.23 -3.26
N SER A 207 -10.70 -9.30 -2.78
CA SER A 207 -11.84 -8.59 -3.35
C SER A 207 -12.67 -7.87 -2.29
N TYR A 208 -13.08 -6.66 -2.60
CA TYR A 208 -14.17 -5.94 -1.91
C TYR A 208 -15.47 -6.14 -2.70
N TRP A 209 -16.09 -7.30 -2.59
CA TRP A 209 -17.20 -7.79 -3.41
C TRP A 209 -18.28 -6.77 -3.80
N ASN A 210 -18.53 -5.76 -2.96
CA ASN A 210 -19.57 -4.75 -3.17
C ASN A 210 -19.04 -3.34 -3.43
N ALA A 211 -17.75 -3.13 -3.50
CA ALA A 211 -17.17 -1.81 -3.74
C ALA A 211 -16.92 -1.55 -5.22
N ASN A 212 -17.17 -0.31 -5.66
CA ASN A 212 -16.80 0.15 -7.01
C ASN A 212 -15.36 0.71 -7.03
N ILE A 213 -14.45 0.03 -6.33
CA ILE A 213 -13.03 0.35 -6.29
C ILE A 213 -12.22 -0.93 -6.38
N PRO A 214 -11.05 -0.91 -6.97
CA PRO A 214 -10.18 -2.07 -6.96
C PRO A 214 -9.68 -2.37 -5.55
N SER A 215 -9.68 -3.65 -5.17
CA SER A 215 -9.05 -4.11 -3.94
C SER A 215 -7.54 -4.13 -4.09
N HIS A 216 -6.82 -3.85 -3.02
CA HIS A 216 -5.38 -4.02 -3.06
C HIS A 216 -5.00 -5.50 -2.87
N CYS A 217 -4.08 -5.94 -3.69
CA CYS A 217 -3.44 -7.25 -3.61
C CYS A 217 -1.96 -7.09 -3.23
N GLY A 218 -1.24 -8.20 -3.13
CA GLY A 218 0.18 -8.13 -2.82
C GLY A 218 0.87 -9.48 -2.95
N PHE A 219 2.18 -9.39 -2.96
CA PHE A 219 3.10 -10.52 -2.91
C PHE A 219 4.11 -10.33 -1.77
N SER A 220 4.98 -11.30 -1.55
CA SER A 220 6.06 -11.23 -0.56
C SER A 220 7.40 -11.54 -1.22
N VAL A 221 8.48 -11.35 -0.49
CA VAL A 221 9.85 -11.69 -0.92
C VAL A 221 10.06 -13.19 -1.20
N GLN A 222 9.11 -14.04 -0.78
CA GLN A 222 9.15 -15.48 -1.04
C GLN A 222 8.67 -15.84 -2.45
N HIS A 223 7.97 -14.95 -3.15
CA HIS A 223 7.59 -15.16 -4.54
C HIS A 223 8.81 -15.03 -5.43
N THR A 224 9.02 -16.05 -6.26
CA THR A 224 10.12 -16.08 -7.23
C THR A 224 9.67 -15.62 -8.61
N ALA A 225 10.62 -15.33 -9.50
CA ALA A 225 10.32 -15.05 -10.90
C ALA A 225 9.56 -16.21 -11.59
N ARG A 226 9.77 -17.47 -11.14
CA ARG A 226 9.04 -18.63 -11.62
C ARG A 226 7.57 -18.58 -11.20
N ASP A 227 7.29 -18.22 -9.95
CA ASP A 227 5.92 -18.11 -9.45
C ASP A 227 5.16 -17.02 -10.21
N ILE A 228 5.82 -15.89 -10.52
CA ILE A 228 5.22 -14.84 -11.33
C ILE A 228 4.94 -15.31 -12.76
N ASN A 229 5.86 -16.06 -13.40
CA ASN A 229 5.61 -16.61 -14.74
C ASN A 229 4.38 -17.53 -14.74
N ILE A 230 4.31 -18.50 -13.80
CA ILE A 230 3.16 -19.40 -13.67
C ILE A 230 1.87 -18.60 -13.41
N SER A 231 1.95 -17.55 -12.60
CA SER A 231 0.78 -16.69 -12.34
C SER A 231 0.32 -15.96 -13.61
N LEU A 232 1.25 -15.42 -14.39
CA LEU A 232 0.94 -14.73 -15.64
C LEU A 232 0.35 -15.69 -16.70
N GLU A 233 0.88 -16.92 -16.83
CA GLU A 233 0.31 -17.96 -17.71
C GLU A 233 -1.16 -18.24 -17.36
N LYS A 234 -1.47 -18.42 -16.08
CA LYS A 234 -2.84 -18.62 -15.61
C LYS A 234 -3.74 -17.39 -15.83
N MET A 235 -3.19 -16.19 -15.62
CA MET A 235 -3.93 -14.94 -15.87
C MET A 235 -4.22 -14.74 -17.36
N ASP A 236 -3.34 -15.20 -18.26
CA ASP A 236 -3.55 -15.18 -19.71
C ASP A 236 -4.80 -16.00 -20.09
N GLU A 237 -4.91 -17.21 -19.56
CA GLU A 237 -6.11 -18.06 -19.76
C GLU A 237 -7.38 -17.38 -19.22
N VAL A 238 -7.31 -16.79 -18.01
CA VAL A 238 -8.46 -16.06 -17.41
C VAL A 238 -8.88 -14.89 -18.31
N MET A 239 -7.92 -14.09 -18.77
CA MET A 239 -8.20 -12.93 -19.61
C MET A 239 -8.72 -13.31 -20.98
N ALA A 240 -8.29 -14.46 -21.53
CA ALA A 240 -8.87 -15.03 -22.75
C ALA A 240 -10.37 -15.35 -22.59
N ASP A 241 -10.76 -15.93 -21.45
CA ASP A 241 -12.16 -16.22 -21.14
C ASP A 241 -13.00 -14.95 -20.95
N MET A 242 -12.40 -13.88 -20.40
CA MET A 242 -13.06 -12.60 -20.16
C MET A 242 -13.42 -11.83 -21.43
N LYS A 243 -12.83 -12.11 -22.57
CA LYS A 243 -13.18 -11.43 -23.87
C LYS A 243 -14.65 -11.46 -24.18
N LYS A 244 -15.37 -12.46 -23.70
CA LYS A 244 -16.82 -12.60 -23.92
C LYS A 244 -17.65 -11.53 -23.19
N LEU A 245 -17.04 -10.75 -22.31
CA LEU A 245 -17.69 -9.69 -21.52
C LEU A 245 -17.53 -8.30 -22.13
N LEU A 246 -16.75 -8.18 -23.20
CA LEU A 246 -16.56 -6.94 -23.96
C LEU A 246 -17.63 -6.77 -25.03
#